data_56f901e81184b067ea33525a6574fbdc
#
_entry.id   56f901e81184b067ea33525a6574fbdc
#
_cell.length_a   1.000
_cell.length_b   1.000
_cell.length_c   1.000
_cell.angle_alpha   90.00
_cell.angle_beta   90.00
_cell.angle_gamma   90.00
#
_symmetry.space_group_name_H-M   'P 1'
#
loop_
_entity.id
_entity.type
_entity.pdbx_description
1 polymer ?
#
loop_
_entity_poly.entity_id
_entity_poly.type
_entity_poly.pdbx_seq_one_letter_code
_entity_poly.pdbx_strand_id
1 'polypeptide(L)'
;GEAGLMRELREAGLAPYHAGEAPGAEVVEGVAGGPPVGRRSADGTAPPAAVVVGMDRGFSYPALAAAQQALMGGALFVATNRDATFPTPDGLAPGAGSMVAAVAAAAYREPVVMGKPGLALAETLAAITGVPAAETLFVGDRLSTDIAMGREAGMVTVLVLTGITSEADLEGARASGAGALPDHVLPGLADLPRLLDGPAA
;
A
#
# COMPACT_ATOMS: atom_id res chain seq x y z
N GLY A 1 -11.22 -1.48 3.79
CA GLY A 1 -10.83 -0.07 3.66
C GLY A 1 -11.92 0.89 4.13
N GLU A 2 -11.56 2.14 4.38
CA GLU A 2 -12.50 3.18 4.84
C GLU A 2 -13.39 3.71 3.71
N ALA A 3 -14.35 4.58 4.05
CA ALA A 3 -15.37 5.11 3.15
C ALA A 3 -14.81 5.77 1.87
N GLY A 4 -13.61 6.37 1.94
CA GLY A 4 -12.94 6.94 0.77
C GLY A 4 -12.64 5.90 -0.30
N LEU A 5 -12.00 4.80 0.08
CA LEU A 5 -11.71 3.71 -0.85
C LEU A 5 -13.00 3.10 -1.44
N MET A 6 -14.02 2.93 -0.61
CA MET A 6 -15.33 2.42 -1.06
C MET A 6 -15.99 3.32 -2.11
N ARG A 7 -15.85 4.65 -1.94
CA ARG A 7 -16.36 5.63 -2.90
C ARG A 7 -15.62 5.52 -4.24
N GLU A 8 -14.30 5.57 -4.22
CA GLU A 8 -13.47 5.48 -5.44
C GLU A 8 -13.76 4.19 -6.24
N LEU A 9 -13.90 3.06 -5.55
CA LEU A 9 -14.25 1.80 -6.21
C LEU A 9 -15.65 1.85 -6.86
N ARG A 10 -16.64 2.51 -6.21
CA ARG A 10 -17.99 2.68 -6.81
C ARG A 10 -17.96 3.61 -8.02
N GLU A 11 -17.23 4.71 -7.95
CA GLU A 11 -17.05 5.65 -9.06
C GLU A 11 -16.36 4.99 -10.27
N ALA A 12 -15.49 4.01 -10.01
CA ALA A 12 -14.89 3.15 -11.04
C ALA A 12 -15.84 2.05 -11.57
N GLY A 13 -17.13 2.06 -11.18
CA GLY A 13 -18.15 1.10 -11.65
C GLY A 13 -18.10 -0.27 -10.96
N LEU A 14 -17.37 -0.39 -9.87
CA LEU A 14 -17.30 -1.63 -9.06
C LEU A 14 -18.43 -1.64 -8.01
N ALA A 15 -18.77 -2.82 -7.50
CA ALA A 15 -19.77 -3.03 -6.42
C ALA A 15 -19.06 -3.47 -5.12
N PRO A 16 -18.33 -2.56 -4.42
CA PRO A 16 -17.63 -2.92 -3.22
C PRO A 16 -18.56 -3.02 -2.01
N TYR A 17 -18.24 -3.92 -1.09
CA TYR A 17 -18.83 -3.98 0.25
C TYR A 17 -17.73 -4.12 1.30
N HIS A 18 -18.01 -3.70 2.53
CA HIS A 18 -17.05 -3.84 3.63
C HIS A 18 -17.02 -5.29 4.12
N ALA A 19 -15.84 -5.88 4.23
CA ALA A 19 -15.69 -7.29 4.58
C ALA A 19 -16.29 -7.65 5.96
N GLY A 20 -16.27 -6.71 6.92
CA GLY A 20 -16.90 -6.89 8.24
C GLY A 20 -18.43 -6.85 8.23
N GLU A 21 -19.04 -6.35 7.15
CA GLU A 21 -20.50 -6.24 6.96
C GLU A 21 -21.03 -7.28 5.97
N ALA A 22 -20.15 -8.15 5.47
CA ALA A 22 -20.53 -9.18 4.50
C ALA A 22 -21.61 -10.10 5.08
N PRO A 23 -22.72 -10.36 4.37
CA PRO A 23 -23.75 -11.31 4.78
C PRO A 23 -23.10 -12.67 5.09
N GLY A 24 -23.29 -13.18 6.29
CA GLY A 24 -22.69 -14.45 6.75
C GLY A 24 -21.23 -14.34 7.20
N ALA A 25 -20.74 -13.15 7.60
CA ALA A 25 -19.47 -12.98 8.32
C ALA A 25 -19.49 -13.55 9.77
N GLU A 26 -20.54 -14.27 10.14
CA GLU A 26 -20.55 -15.04 11.37
C GLU A 26 -19.43 -16.07 11.33
N VAL A 27 -18.59 -16.05 12.35
CA VAL A 27 -17.56 -17.06 12.59
C VAL A 27 -18.28 -18.39 12.78
N VAL A 28 -18.23 -19.27 11.79
CA VAL A 28 -18.74 -20.64 11.97
C VAL A 28 -17.76 -21.33 12.89
N GLU A 29 -18.14 -21.50 14.15
CA GLU A 29 -17.43 -22.36 15.08
C GLU A 29 -17.41 -23.79 14.51
N GLY A 30 -16.21 -24.28 14.25
CA GLY A 30 -15.92 -25.70 14.16
C GLY A 30 -16.31 -26.40 12.86
N VAL A 31 -15.55 -26.21 11.79
CA VAL A 31 -15.32 -27.32 10.84
C VAL A 31 -13.81 -27.42 10.56
N ALA A 32 -13.17 -28.32 11.26
CA ALA A 32 -11.84 -28.76 10.91
C ALA A 32 -11.91 -29.57 9.60
N GLY A 33 -11.23 -29.11 8.52
CA GLY A 33 -10.85 -29.94 7.38
C GLY A 33 -11.69 -29.89 6.11
N GLY A 34 -12.59 -28.91 5.92
CA GLY A 34 -13.27 -28.72 4.63
C GLY A 34 -12.53 -27.73 3.71
N PRO A 35 -12.61 -27.87 2.36
CA PRO A 35 -12.12 -26.85 1.47
C PRO A 35 -12.87 -25.54 1.73
N PRO A 36 -12.21 -24.37 1.63
CA PRO A 36 -12.87 -23.09 1.86
C PRO A 36 -13.98 -22.90 0.82
N VAL A 37 -15.21 -22.78 1.30
CA VAL A 37 -16.36 -22.49 0.45
C VAL A 37 -16.24 -21.01 0.06
N GLY A 38 -16.01 -20.74 -1.24
CA GLY A 38 -16.02 -19.38 -1.79
C GLY A 38 -17.33 -18.69 -1.38
N ARG A 39 -17.21 -17.56 -0.66
CA ARG A 39 -18.39 -16.82 -0.21
C ARG A 39 -18.98 -16.01 -1.34
N ARG A 40 -20.30 -15.89 -1.33
CA ARG A 40 -21.09 -15.15 -2.30
C ARG A 40 -20.90 -13.65 -2.14
N SER A 41 -21.13 -12.87 -3.20
CA SER A 41 -21.24 -11.41 -3.16
C SER A 41 -22.29 -10.94 -2.14
N ALA A 42 -22.30 -9.64 -1.82
CA ALA A 42 -23.24 -9.06 -0.85
C ALA A 42 -24.71 -9.34 -1.16
N ASP A 43 -25.05 -9.57 -2.44
CA ASP A 43 -26.38 -10.00 -2.92
C ASP A 43 -26.58 -11.53 -2.93
N GLY A 44 -25.58 -12.30 -2.50
CA GLY A 44 -25.64 -13.76 -2.41
C GLY A 44 -25.45 -14.51 -3.72
N THR A 45 -25.11 -13.86 -4.82
CA THR A 45 -25.12 -14.45 -6.18
C THR A 45 -23.76 -14.93 -6.67
N ALA A 46 -22.64 -14.27 -6.32
CA ALA A 46 -21.31 -14.68 -6.74
C ALA A 46 -20.26 -14.45 -5.64
N PRO A 47 -19.13 -15.19 -5.62
CA PRO A 47 -18.03 -14.90 -4.73
C PRO A 47 -17.36 -13.58 -5.13
N PRO A 48 -16.73 -12.84 -4.18
CA PRO A 48 -16.02 -11.62 -4.50
C PRO A 48 -14.87 -11.90 -5.46
N ALA A 49 -14.76 -11.09 -6.52
CA ALA A 49 -13.71 -11.22 -7.53
C ALA A 49 -12.35 -10.73 -6.99
N ALA A 50 -12.36 -9.79 -6.05
CA ALA A 50 -11.16 -9.23 -5.45
C ALA A 50 -11.36 -8.85 -3.97
N VAL A 51 -10.28 -8.89 -3.22
CA VAL A 51 -10.15 -8.31 -1.88
C VAL A 51 -9.19 -7.14 -1.99
N VAL A 52 -9.69 -5.93 -1.74
CA VAL A 52 -8.89 -4.70 -1.75
C VAL A 52 -8.64 -4.27 -0.31
N VAL A 53 -7.39 -4.25 0.10
CA VAL A 53 -6.98 -3.86 1.45
C VAL A 53 -6.33 -2.49 1.44
N GLY A 54 -6.88 -1.59 2.23
CA GLY A 54 -6.35 -0.25 2.48
C GLY A 54 -6.50 0.10 3.95
N MET A 55 -6.24 1.37 4.31
CA MET A 55 -6.43 1.86 5.66
C MET A 55 -7.85 1.60 6.15
N ASP A 56 -7.98 1.04 7.34
CA ASP A 56 -9.25 0.75 7.97
C ASP A 56 -9.10 0.74 9.50
N ARG A 57 -9.52 1.83 10.15
CA ARG A 57 -9.48 1.94 11.61
C ARG A 57 -10.50 1.05 12.31
N GLY A 58 -11.47 0.52 11.56
CA GLY A 58 -12.44 -0.49 12.03
C GLY A 58 -12.04 -1.93 11.71
N PHE A 59 -10.78 -2.16 11.30
CA PHE A 59 -10.30 -3.50 10.97
C PHE A 59 -10.51 -4.48 12.13
N SER A 60 -11.12 -5.60 11.84
CA SER A 60 -11.59 -6.54 12.85
C SER A 60 -11.35 -7.99 12.44
N TYR A 61 -11.44 -8.93 13.41
CA TYR A 61 -11.30 -10.34 13.13
C TYR A 61 -12.35 -10.85 12.11
N PRO A 62 -13.64 -10.47 12.16
CA PRO A 62 -14.60 -10.82 11.12
C PRO A 62 -14.20 -10.35 9.73
N ALA A 63 -13.65 -9.12 9.60
CA ALA A 63 -13.17 -8.59 8.33
C ALA A 63 -11.95 -9.38 7.82
N LEU A 64 -11.01 -9.73 8.71
CA LEU A 64 -9.86 -10.57 8.39
C LEU A 64 -10.30 -11.97 7.91
N ALA A 65 -11.21 -12.62 8.63
CA ALA A 65 -11.71 -13.95 8.28
C ALA A 65 -12.45 -13.95 6.94
N ALA A 66 -13.27 -12.91 6.66
CA ALA A 66 -13.96 -12.77 5.38
C ALA A 66 -12.98 -12.57 4.21
N ALA A 67 -11.96 -11.73 4.41
CA ALA A 67 -10.90 -11.51 3.43
C ALA A 67 -10.12 -12.81 3.15
N GLN A 68 -9.70 -13.53 4.19
CA GLN A 68 -9.02 -14.82 4.06
C GLN A 68 -9.84 -15.81 3.22
N GLN A 69 -11.13 -15.98 3.55
CA GLN A 69 -11.99 -16.93 2.84
C GLN A 69 -12.15 -16.56 1.36
N ALA A 70 -12.35 -15.28 1.06
CA ALA A 70 -12.44 -14.81 -0.32
C ALA A 70 -11.14 -15.09 -1.12
N LEU A 71 -9.98 -14.82 -0.51
CA LEU A 71 -8.67 -15.06 -1.14
C LEU A 71 -8.38 -16.54 -1.33
N MET A 72 -8.72 -17.39 -0.36
CA MET A 72 -8.64 -18.84 -0.50
C MET A 72 -9.61 -19.38 -1.55
N GLY A 73 -10.73 -18.71 -1.76
CA GLY A 73 -11.69 -18.97 -2.83
C GLY A 73 -11.27 -18.50 -4.23
N GLY A 74 -10.09 -17.89 -4.35
CA GLY A 74 -9.52 -17.46 -5.65
C GLY A 74 -9.68 -15.98 -5.97
N ALA A 75 -10.20 -15.15 -5.07
CA ALA A 75 -10.27 -13.71 -5.28
C ALA A 75 -8.87 -13.11 -5.49
N LEU A 76 -8.79 -12.05 -6.30
CA LEU A 76 -7.55 -11.27 -6.48
C LEU A 76 -7.22 -10.53 -5.17
N PHE A 77 -5.97 -10.55 -4.75
CA PHE A 77 -5.52 -9.78 -3.60
C PHE A 77 -4.86 -8.47 -4.04
N VAL A 78 -5.44 -7.35 -3.65
CA VAL A 78 -4.98 -5.99 -3.99
C VAL A 78 -4.74 -5.20 -2.72
N ALA A 79 -3.60 -4.50 -2.64
CA ALA A 79 -3.28 -3.58 -1.55
C ALA A 79 -3.13 -2.15 -2.08
N THR A 80 -3.64 -1.16 -1.35
CA THR A 80 -3.47 0.25 -1.71
C THR A 80 -2.02 0.71 -1.54
N ASN A 81 -1.35 0.27 -0.46
CA ASN A 81 0.07 0.51 -0.17
C ASN A 81 0.55 -0.46 0.91
N ARG A 82 1.87 -0.43 1.21
CA ARG A 82 2.49 -1.24 2.28
C ARG A 82 3.04 -0.41 3.44
N ASP A 83 2.64 0.83 3.60
CA ASP A 83 3.10 1.65 4.73
C ASP A 83 2.60 1.05 6.04
N ALA A 84 3.53 0.47 6.82
CA ALA A 84 3.20 -0.21 8.08
C ALA A 84 2.67 0.75 9.14
N THR A 85 3.12 2.00 9.10
CA THR A 85 2.75 3.05 10.05
C THR A 85 2.54 4.38 9.33
N PHE A 86 1.86 5.31 9.99
CA PHE A 86 1.81 6.71 9.58
C PHE A 86 1.95 7.63 10.82
N PRO A 87 2.50 8.85 10.65
CA PRO A 87 2.68 9.80 11.75
C PRO A 87 1.35 10.40 12.19
N THR A 88 1.20 10.58 13.50
CA THR A 88 0.11 11.31 14.17
C THR A 88 0.71 12.29 15.17
N PRO A 89 -0.05 13.26 15.69
CA PRO A 89 0.45 14.15 16.75
C PRO A 89 0.96 13.41 18.00
N ASP A 90 0.43 12.21 18.28
CA ASP A 90 0.74 11.42 19.47
C ASP A 90 1.80 10.32 19.18
N GLY A 91 2.40 10.30 17.98
CA GLY A 91 3.39 9.30 17.58
C GLY A 91 3.01 8.53 16.32
N LEU A 92 3.46 7.29 16.19
CA LEU A 92 3.15 6.44 15.04
C LEU A 92 1.90 5.61 15.28
N ALA A 93 0.99 5.60 14.31
CA ALA A 93 -0.17 4.71 14.29
C ALA A 93 -0.04 3.64 13.18
N PRO A 94 -0.74 2.48 13.31
CA PRO A 94 -0.73 1.44 12.28
C PRO A 94 -1.29 1.95 10.95
N GLY A 95 -0.53 1.75 9.87
CA GLY A 95 -0.91 2.10 8.50
C GLY A 95 -1.60 0.94 7.76
N ALA A 96 -1.96 1.17 6.51
CA ALA A 96 -2.59 0.15 5.65
C ALA A 96 -1.74 -1.12 5.54
N GLY A 97 -0.41 -0.99 5.52
CA GLY A 97 0.52 -2.12 5.47
C GLY A 97 0.38 -3.11 6.63
N SER A 98 -0.02 -2.64 7.83
CA SER A 98 -0.28 -3.53 8.98
C SER A 98 -1.50 -4.43 8.72
N MET A 99 -2.57 -3.92 8.11
CA MET A 99 -3.76 -4.68 7.73
C MET A 99 -3.45 -5.62 6.56
N VAL A 100 -2.68 -5.14 5.59
CA VAL A 100 -2.19 -5.96 4.46
C VAL A 100 -1.39 -7.15 4.97
N ALA A 101 -0.46 -6.93 5.92
CA ALA A 101 0.34 -7.99 6.52
C ALA A 101 -0.51 -9.03 7.24
N ALA A 102 -1.54 -8.60 7.99
CA ALA A 102 -2.47 -9.52 8.66
C ALA A 102 -3.23 -10.39 7.66
N VAL A 103 -3.75 -9.80 6.58
CA VAL A 103 -4.48 -10.53 5.53
C VAL A 103 -3.53 -11.45 4.75
N ALA A 104 -2.32 -11.00 4.41
CA ALA A 104 -1.33 -11.80 3.72
C ALA A 104 -0.94 -13.04 4.52
N ALA A 105 -0.68 -12.87 5.82
CA ALA A 105 -0.37 -13.97 6.73
C ALA A 105 -1.53 -14.97 6.86
N ALA A 106 -2.77 -14.47 6.98
CA ALA A 106 -3.95 -15.33 7.11
C ALA A 106 -4.26 -16.11 5.84
N ALA A 107 -4.06 -15.53 4.66
CA ALA A 107 -4.37 -16.15 3.38
C ALA A 107 -3.19 -16.87 2.72
N TYR A 108 -1.98 -16.78 3.28
CA TYR A 108 -0.72 -17.28 2.68
C TYR A 108 -0.51 -16.76 1.25
N ARG A 109 -0.86 -15.50 1.01
CA ARG A 109 -0.78 -14.86 -0.31
C ARG A 109 -0.27 -13.43 -0.20
N GLU A 110 0.51 -13.02 -1.20
CA GLU A 110 0.97 -11.64 -1.34
C GLU A 110 0.02 -10.84 -2.24
N PRO A 111 -0.24 -9.56 -1.94
CA PRO A 111 -1.06 -8.70 -2.77
C PRO A 111 -0.32 -8.15 -3.98
N VAL A 112 -1.08 -7.79 -5.01
CA VAL A 112 -0.66 -6.79 -5.98
C VAL A 112 -0.77 -5.42 -5.32
N VAL A 113 0.33 -4.70 -5.21
CA VAL A 113 0.38 -3.39 -4.56
C VAL A 113 0.19 -2.30 -5.62
N MET A 114 -0.90 -1.55 -5.52
CA MET A 114 -1.24 -0.50 -6.49
C MET A 114 -0.55 0.84 -6.19
N GLY A 115 -0.32 1.12 -4.91
CA GLY A 115 0.45 2.28 -4.47
C GLY A 115 1.91 1.92 -4.18
N LYS A 116 2.60 2.80 -3.46
CA LYS A 116 4.00 2.58 -3.05
C LYS A 116 4.18 1.29 -2.21
N PRO A 117 5.22 0.51 -2.45
CA PRO A 117 6.30 0.64 -3.45
C PRO A 117 5.98 0.06 -4.84
N GLY A 118 4.72 -0.28 -5.15
CA GLY A 118 4.31 -0.87 -6.42
C GLY A 118 4.47 0.09 -7.61
N LEU A 119 4.89 -0.45 -8.76
CA LEU A 119 5.14 0.33 -9.99
C LEU A 119 3.88 0.91 -10.63
N ALA A 120 2.69 0.40 -10.31
CA ALA A 120 1.43 0.86 -10.89
C ALA A 120 1.20 2.38 -10.70
N LEU A 121 1.68 2.96 -9.58
CA LEU A 121 1.62 4.40 -9.37
C LEU A 121 2.54 5.15 -10.35
N ALA A 122 3.77 4.68 -10.55
CA ALA A 122 4.73 5.29 -11.47
C ALA A 122 4.24 5.21 -12.93
N GLU A 123 3.70 4.06 -13.33
CA GLU A 123 3.08 3.87 -14.64
C GLU A 123 1.88 4.81 -14.86
N THR A 124 1.03 4.96 -13.84
CA THR A 124 -0.11 5.89 -13.87
C THR A 124 0.35 7.33 -14.01
N LEU A 125 1.38 7.76 -13.25
CA LEU A 125 1.94 9.10 -13.35
C LEU A 125 2.50 9.38 -14.75
N ALA A 126 3.26 8.45 -15.32
CA ALA A 126 3.78 8.57 -16.68
C ALA A 126 2.65 8.65 -17.71
N ALA A 127 1.59 7.85 -17.57
CA ALA A 127 0.44 7.87 -18.48
C ALA A 127 -0.34 9.18 -18.42
N ILE A 128 -0.53 9.77 -17.22
CA ILE A 128 -1.27 11.02 -17.02
C ILE A 128 -0.45 12.23 -17.48
N THR A 129 0.85 12.26 -17.15
CA THR A 129 1.70 13.43 -17.41
C THR A 129 2.34 13.41 -18.80
N GLY A 130 2.50 12.26 -19.40
CA GLY A 130 3.29 12.04 -20.62
C GLY A 130 4.81 12.20 -20.40
N VAL A 131 5.26 12.34 -19.13
CA VAL A 131 6.67 12.52 -18.77
C VAL A 131 7.30 11.15 -18.50
N PRO A 132 8.43 10.81 -19.15
CA PRO A 132 9.16 9.58 -18.87
C PRO A 132 9.67 9.53 -17.42
N ALA A 133 9.76 8.31 -16.85
CA ALA A 133 10.27 8.14 -15.50
C ALA A 133 11.67 8.73 -15.31
N ALA A 134 12.56 8.58 -16.29
CA ALA A 134 13.92 9.12 -16.23
C ALA A 134 14.00 10.67 -16.16
N GLU A 135 12.92 11.36 -16.55
CA GLU A 135 12.78 12.82 -16.48
C GLU A 135 11.92 13.27 -15.27
N THR A 136 11.51 12.30 -14.44
CA THR A 136 10.66 12.54 -13.26
C THR A 136 11.51 12.53 -12.00
N LEU A 137 11.36 13.58 -11.18
CA LEU A 137 11.93 13.65 -9.84
C LEU A 137 10.88 13.17 -8.84
N PHE A 138 11.17 12.10 -8.10
CA PHE A 138 10.28 11.56 -7.06
C PHE A 138 10.82 11.88 -5.68
N VAL A 139 10.05 12.68 -4.93
CA VAL A 139 10.42 13.15 -3.58
C VAL A 139 9.60 12.41 -2.55
N GLY A 140 10.26 11.84 -1.54
CA GLY A 140 9.61 11.13 -0.46
C GLY A 140 10.44 11.10 0.81
N ASP A 141 9.87 10.55 1.88
CA ASP A 141 10.47 10.53 3.21
C ASP A 141 10.76 9.12 3.73
N ARG A 142 10.45 8.09 2.94
CA ARG A 142 10.59 6.69 3.37
C ARG A 142 11.39 5.86 2.36
N LEU A 143 12.50 5.27 2.84
CA LEU A 143 13.35 4.43 1.99
C LEU A 143 12.62 3.22 1.41
N SER A 144 11.83 2.51 2.24
CA SER A 144 11.21 1.23 1.87
C SER A 144 10.02 1.35 0.92
N THR A 145 9.45 2.53 0.74
CA THR A 145 8.30 2.75 -0.14
C THR A 145 8.55 3.80 -1.19
N ASP A 146 8.89 5.03 -0.80
CA ASP A 146 9.08 6.13 -1.75
C ASP A 146 10.33 5.92 -2.60
N ILE A 147 11.46 5.74 -1.93
CA ILE A 147 12.74 5.61 -2.62
C ILE A 147 12.80 4.27 -3.39
N ALA A 148 12.29 3.21 -2.79
CA ALA A 148 12.22 1.90 -3.46
C ALA A 148 11.41 1.98 -4.76
N MET A 149 10.21 2.58 -4.75
CA MET A 149 9.39 2.74 -5.94
C MET A 149 10.06 3.61 -6.99
N GLY A 150 10.57 4.79 -6.61
CA GLY A 150 11.19 5.71 -7.55
C GLY A 150 12.41 5.08 -8.24
N ARG A 151 13.25 4.38 -7.49
CA ARG A 151 14.42 3.65 -8.01
C ARG A 151 14.01 2.52 -8.98
N GLU A 152 13.03 1.72 -8.59
CA GLU A 152 12.54 0.62 -9.41
C GLU A 152 11.88 1.12 -10.70
N ALA A 153 11.19 2.27 -10.63
CA ALA A 153 10.60 2.93 -11.80
C ALA A 153 11.61 3.65 -12.70
N GLY A 154 12.88 3.80 -12.28
CA GLY A 154 13.89 4.55 -13.02
C GLY A 154 13.76 6.07 -12.92
N MET A 155 13.10 6.56 -11.87
CA MET A 155 12.99 7.99 -11.55
C MET A 155 14.22 8.49 -10.80
N VAL A 156 14.49 9.80 -10.83
CA VAL A 156 15.45 10.45 -9.93
C VAL A 156 14.82 10.59 -8.55
N THR A 157 15.44 10.03 -7.53
CA THR A 157 14.87 9.96 -6.19
C THR A 157 15.49 10.94 -5.22
N VAL A 158 14.65 11.64 -4.45
CA VAL A 158 15.06 12.58 -3.40
C VAL A 158 14.44 12.17 -2.08
N LEU A 159 15.28 11.87 -1.10
CA LEU A 159 14.85 11.67 0.28
C LEU A 159 14.85 12.98 1.04
N VAL A 160 13.73 13.31 1.71
CA VAL A 160 13.65 14.42 2.67
C VAL A 160 13.66 13.87 4.10
N LEU A 161 14.50 14.48 4.97
CA LEU A 161 14.71 14.01 6.35
C LEU A 161 13.71 14.60 7.36
N THR A 162 12.66 15.28 6.89
CA THR A 162 11.60 15.85 7.74
C THR A 162 10.49 14.83 8.08
N GLY A 163 10.56 13.61 7.55
CA GLY A 163 9.51 12.60 7.72
C GLY A 163 9.96 11.38 8.52
N ILE A 164 9.71 10.19 7.99
CA ILE A 164 9.88 8.90 8.69
C ILE A 164 11.34 8.45 8.77
N THR A 165 12.12 8.62 7.68
CA THR A 165 13.52 8.17 7.65
C THR A 165 14.40 9.20 8.34
N SER A 166 15.09 8.79 9.40
CA SER A 166 16.13 9.58 10.05
C SER A 166 17.48 9.46 9.33
N GLU A 167 18.41 10.35 9.66
CA GLU A 167 19.78 10.29 9.17
C GLU A 167 20.47 8.97 9.59
N ALA A 168 20.19 8.50 10.81
CA ALA A 168 20.72 7.23 11.33
C ALA A 168 20.16 6.02 10.53
N ASP A 169 18.90 6.05 10.13
CA ASP A 169 18.30 4.99 9.30
C ASP A 169 18.96 4.95 7.91
N LEU A 170 19.21 6.12 7.32
CA LEU A 170 19.91 6.23 6.04
C LEU A 170 21.33 5.72 6.11
N GLU A 171 22.08 6.06 7.17
CA GLU A 171 23.43 5.55 7.40
C GLU A 171 23.43 4.03 7.60
N GLY A 172 22.47 3.50 8.37
CA GLY A 172 22.27 2.07 8.54
C GLY A 172 22.00 1.35 7.22
N ALA A 173 21.17 1.92 6.37
CA ALA A 173 20.87 1.38 5.03
C ALA A 173 22.14 1.38 4.14
N ARG A 174 22.92 2.45 4.16
CA ARG A 174 24.21 2.53 3.44
C ARG A 174 25.21 1.49 3.92
N ALA A 175 25.35 1.32 5.24
CA ALA A 175 26.29 0.39 5.84
C ALA A 175 25.94 -1.07 5.57
N SER A 176 24.65 -1.41 5.59
CA SER A 176 24.16 -2.77 5.35
C SER A 176 24.08 -3.15 3.87
N GLY A 177 24.07 -2.17 2.96
CA GLY A 177 23.80 -2.39 1.55
C GLY A 177 22.36 -2.90 1.28
N ALA A 178 21.49 -2.81 2.27
CA ALA A 178 20.13 -3.30 2.18
C ALA A 178 19.15 -2.18 1.77
N GLY A 179 18.27 -2.48 0.80
CA GLY A 179 17.25 -1.57 0.33
C GLY A 179 17.71 -0.57 -0.73
N ALA A 180 16.77 0.25 -1.19
CA ALA A 180 17.04 1.29 -2.17
C ALA A 180 17.64 2.53 -1.50
N LEU A 181 18.73 3.06 -2.06
CA LEU A 181 19.31 4.33 -1.64
C LEU A 181 18.86 5.45 -2.57
N PRO A 182 18.58 6.65 -2.04
CA PRO A 182 18.17 7.80 -2.84
C PRO A 182 19.35 8.36 -3.67
N ASP A 183 19.03 9.01 -4.81
CA ASP A 183 20.02 9.75 -5.60
C ASP A 183 20.43 11.05 -4.89
N HIS A 184 19.47 11.70 -4.21
CA HIS A 184 19.71 12.92 -3.45
C HIS A 184 19.07 12.84 -2.06
N VAL A 185 19.66 13.56 -1.10
CA VAL A 185 19.15 13.73 0.26
C VAL A 185 19.05 15.20 0.59
N LEU A 186 17.91 15.65 1.05
CA LEU A 186 17.67 17.01 1.48
C LEU A 186 17.21 17.08 2.93
N PRO A 187 17.61 18.10 3.71
CA PRO A 187 17.08 18.29 5.06
C PRO A 187 15.55 18.41 5.07
N GLY A 188 14.95 19.02 4.04
CA GLY A 188 13.53 19.18 3.90
C GLY A 188 13.11 19.60 2.51
N LEU A 189 11.80 19.61 2.25
CA LEU A 189 11.25 19.97 0.95
C LEU A 189 11.56 21.42 0.54
N ALA A 190 11.75 22.32 1.50
CA ALA A 190 12.13 23.71 1.24
C ALA A 190 13.49 23.87 0.53
N ASP A 191 14.33 22.83 0.59
CA ASP A 191 15.65 22.83 -0.08
C ASP A 191 15.59 22.33 -1.52
N LEU A 192 14.44 21.84 -1.99
CA LEU A 192 14.27 21.30 -3.34
C LEU A 192 14.62 22.30 -4.47
N PRO A 193 14.28 23.61 -4.40
CA PRO A 193 14.68 24.57 -5.43
C PRO A 193 16.19 24.60 -5.67
N ARG A 194 17.01 24.45 -4.63
CA ARG A 194 18.47 24.42 -4.75
C ARG A 194 18.99 23.25 -5.59
N LEU A 195 18.27 22.13 -5.56
CA LEU A 195 18.59 20.97 -6.39
C LEU A 195 18.22 21.20 -7.85
N LEU A 196 17.10 21.90 -8.10
CA LEU A 196 16.57 22.16 -9.44
C LEU A 196 17.33 23.28 -10.18
N ASP A 197 17.80 24.29 -9.45
CA ASP A 197 18.50 25.42 -10.02
C ASP A 197 19.93 25.08 -10.47
N GLY A 198 20.44 23.88 -10.12
CA GLY A 198 21.81 23.44 -10.40
C GLY A 198 22.87 24.25 -9.59
N PRO A 199 24.14 23.87 -9.64
CA PRO A 199 25.19 24.73 -9.12
C PRO A 199 25.20 26.02 -9.94
N ALA A 200 25.07 27.16 -9.25
CA ALA A 200 25.25 28.48 -9.91
C ALA A 200 26.57 28.46 -10.69
N ALA A 201 26.46 28.65 -11.98
CA ALA A 201 27.59 28.64 -12.90
C ALA A 201 28.61 29.76 -12.55
#